data_5f7f70051eeb4978f29ba5e77c63d62a
#
_entry.id   5f7f70051eeb4978f29ba5e77c63d62a
#
_cell.length_a   1.000
_cell.length_b   1.000
_cell.length_c   1.000
_cell.angle_alpha   90.00
_cell.angle_beta   90.00
_cell.angle_gamma   90.00
#
_symmetry.space_group_name_H-M   'P 1'
#
loop_
_entity.id
_entity.type
_entity.pdbx_description
1 polymer ?
#
loop_
_entity_poly.entity_id
_entity_poly.type
_entity_poly.pdbx_seq_one_letter_code
_entity_poly.pdbx_strand_id
1 'polypeptide(L)'
;MHIKQDIKKIRVSNADIEHPKFAIKNQSKQIYITAKEGNFLDKNKILLNKNVKFKSNDFSIETETVIFNRNEQTAKSNTKTYFSAENTRISSDGFDMFDKGNKIFFYGNAFVVLK
;
A
#
# COMPACT_ATOMS: atom_id res chain seq x y z
N MET A 1 -11.79 -29.77 21.85
CA MET A 1 -11.39 -29.57 21.53
C MET A 1 -11.29 -29.27 21.06
N HIS A 2 -11.07 -29.06 20.80
CA HIS A 2 -10.66 -28.68 20.26
C HIS A 2 -10.21 -27.96 20.26
N ILE A 3 -10.03 -27.60 20.53
CA ILE A 3 -9.46 -26.99 20.47
C ILE A 3 -8.92 -26.84 20.02
N LYS A 4 -8.72 -26.96 19.78
CA LYS A 4 -8.10 -26.87 19.23
C LYS A 4 -7.83 -26.47 18.75
N GLN A 5 -7.93 -26.32 18.74
CA GLN A 5 -7.54 -25.97 18.29
C GLN A 5 -7.27 -25.35 18.11
N ASP A 6 -7.41 -25.17 18.41
CA ASP A 6 -7.08 -24.55 18.34
C ASP A 6 -6.46 -23.93 18.57
N ILE A 7 -6.24 -23.84 18.80
CA ILE A 7 -5.53 -23.21 19.03
C ILE A 7 -4.37 -23.03 18.63
N LYS A 8 -3.82 -23.65 18.33
CA LYS A 8 -2.90 -23.41 17.72
C LYS A 8 -2.82 -22.61 16.83
N LYS A 9 -3.49 -22.59 16.66
CA LYS A 9 -3.45 -21.68 15.91
C LYS A 9 -3.32 -20.48 16.54
N ILE A 10 -2.56 -20.42 17.36
CA ILE A 10 -2.23 -19.14 17.88
C ILE A 10 -1.52 -18.38 16.82
N ARG A 11 -2.08 -17.27 16.44
CA ARG A 11 -1.50 -16.47 15.39
C ARG A 11 -0.56 -15.47 15.98
N VAL A 12 0.55 -15.27 15.31
CA VAL A 12 1.49 -14.22 15.66
C VAL A 12 0.91 -12.87 15.29
N SER A 13 0.04 -12.85 14.31
CA SER A 13 -0.58 -11.62 13.85
C SER A 13 -2.07 -11.85 13.70
N ASN A 14 -2.86 -10.79 13.75
CA ASN A 14 -4.30 -10.85 13.55
C ASN A 14 -4.69 -10.52 12.12
N ALA A 15 -3.74 -10.56 11.20
CA ALA A 15 -3.99 -10.19 9.82
C ALA A 15 -4.81 -11.26 9.12
N ASP A 16 -5.73 -10.84 8.26
CA ASP A 16 -6.48 -11.73 7.39
C ASP A 16 -5.59 -12.30 6.31
N ILE A 17 -4.63 -11.51 5.85
CA ILE A 17 -3.69 -11.91 4.81
C ILE A 17 -2.29 -11.59 5.29
N GLU A 18 -1.38 -12.56 5.16
CA GLU A 18 0.03 -12.33 5.46
C GLU A 18 0.77 -12.17 4.16
N HIS A 19 1.61 -11.15 4.08
CA HIS A 19 2.43 -10.82 2.91
C HIS A 19 1.55 -10.63 1.67
N PRO A 20 0.54 -9.75 1.75
CA PRO A 20 -0.34 -9.52 0.60
C PRO A 20 0.42 -8.91 -0.57
N LYS A 21 -0.05 -9.20 -1.77
CA LYS A 21 0.50 -8.64 -2.98
C LYS A 21 -0.64 -8.36 -3.94
N PHE A 22 -0.71 -7.12 -4.39
CA PHE A 22 -1.75 -6.69 -5.32
C PHE A 22 -1.10 -5.95 -6.47
N ALA A 23 -1.86 -5.70 -7.51
CA ALA A 23 -1.39 -4.91 -8.64
C ALA A 23 -2.46 -3.95 -9.09
N ILE A 24 -2.03 -2.75 -9.46
CA ILE A 24 -2.85 -1.77 -10.15
C ILE A 24 -2.33 -1.74 -11.58
N LYS A 25 -3.23 -1.93 -12.54
CA LYS A 25 -2.84 -2.02 -13.93
C LYS A 25 -3.57 -0.98 -14.76
N ASN A 26 -2.84 -0.36 -15.66
CA ASN A 26 -3.45 0.47 -16.69
C ASN A 26 -2.72 0.20 -18.00
N GLN A 27 -3.04 0.95 -19.05
CA GLN A 27 -2.50 0.67 -20.37
C GLN A 27 -0.99 0.87 -20.46
N SER A 28 -0.44 1.73 -19.62
CA SER A 28 0.97 2.10 -19.74
C SER A 28 1.86 1.52 -18.66
N LYS A 29 1.28 1.04 -17.56
CA LYS A 29 2.14 0.58 -16.46
C LYS A 29 1.41 -0.43 -15.58
N GLN A 30 2.21 -1.05 -14.75
CA GLN A 30 1.75 -1.99 -13.76
C GLN A 30 2.44 -1.61 -12.45
N ILE A 31 1.65 -1.43 -11.39
CA ILE A 31 2.16 -1.04 -10.09
C ILE A 31 1.89 -2.17 -9.12
N TYR A 32 2.94 -2.72 -8.54
CA TYR A 32 2.81 -3.80 -7.57
C TYR A 32 2.78 -3.22 -6.16
N ILE A 33 1.90 -3.76 -5.33
CA ILE A 33 1.74 -3.32 -3.95
C ILE A 33 1.99 -4.51 -3.05
N THR A 34 2.91 -4.37 -2.10
CA THR A 34 3.21 -5.41 -1.13
C THR A 34 3.18 -4.81 0.26
N ALA A 35 2.94 -5.67 1.26
CA ALA A 35 2.98 -5.29 2.66
C ALA A 35 3.25 -6.54 3.48
N LYS A 36 3.40 -6.38 4.79
CA LYS A 36 3.54 -7.54 5.66
C LYS A 36 2.19 -8.11 6.06
N GLU A 37 1.17 -7.25 6.18
CA GLU A 37 -0.15 -7.67 6.65
C GLU A 37 -1.24 -6.97 5.87
N GLY A 38 -2.36 -7.66 5.71
CA GLY A 38 -3.55 -7.06 5.13
C GLY A 38 -4.79 -7.52 5.86
N ASN A 39 -5.75 -6.63 6.02
CA ASN A 39 -7.03 -6.94 6.66
C ASN A 39 -8.15 -6.39 5.80
N PHE A 40 -9.18 -7.18 5.60
CA PHE A 40 -10.34 -6.72 4.84
C PHE A 40 -11.17 -5.77 5.67
N LEU A 41 -11.38 -4.56 5.16
CA LEU A 41 -12.31 -3.61 5.75
C LEU A 41 -13.72 -3.88 5.22
N ASP A 42 -13.80 -4.24 3.96
CA ASP A 42 -15.00 -4.80 3.34
C ASP A 42 -14.53 -5.61 2.14
N LYS A 43 -15.43 -6.06 1.29
CA LYS A 43 -15.01 -6.96 0.22
C LYS A 43 -14.11 -6.30 -0.82
N ASN A 44 -14.10 -4.97 -0.88
CA ASN A 44 -13.28 -4.25 -1.84
C ASN A 44 -12.13 -3.50 -1.23
N LYS A 45 -12.20 -3.19 0.07
CA LYS A 45 -11.18 -2.38 0.72
C LYS A 45 -10.33 -3.22 1.64
N ILE A 46 -9.04 -3.05 1.52
CA ILE A 46 -8.07 -3.79 2.30
C ILE A 46 -7.15 -2.80 2.97
N LEU A 47 -6.99 -2.97 4.27
CA LEU A 47 -6.03 -2.20 5.04
C LEU A 47 -4.70 -2.93 4.97
N LEU A 48 -3.69 -2.29 4.41
CA LEU A 48 -2.35 -2.83 4.30
C LEU A 48 -1.49 -2.19 5.36
N ASN A 49 -0.77 -2.99 6.11
CA ASN A 49 0.04 -2.51 7.22
C ASN A 49 1.44 -3.06 7.16
N LYS A 50 2.37 -2.24 7.63
CA LYS A 50 3.76 -2.60 7.88
C LYS A 50 4.52 -2.79 6.57
N ASN A 51 5.39 -1.87 6.33
CA ASN A 51 6.30 -1.94 5.20
C ASN A 51 5.56 -2.01 3.88
N VAL A 52 4.61 -1.11 3.69
CA VAL A 52 3.84 -1.08 2.45
C VAL A 52 4.68 -0.46 1.36
N LYS A 53 4.81 -1.16 0.24
CA LYS A 53 5.62 -0.70 -0.89
C LYS A 53 4.83 -0.78 -2.17
N PHE A 54 4.96 0.28 -2.97
CA PHE A 54 4.46 0.34 -4.33
C PHE A 54 5.66 0.35 -5.25
N LYS A 55 5.62 -0.46 -6.29
CA LYS A 55 6.74 -0.55 -7.21
C LYS A 55 6.26 -0.62 -8.65
N SER A 56 6.79 0.26 -9.47
CA SER A 56 6.57 0.23 -10.91
C SER A 56 7.91 0.47 -11.60
N ASN A 57 7.91 0.51 -12.93
CA ASN A 57 9.14 0.80 -13.67
C ASN A 57 9.60 2.24 -13.46
N ASP A 58 8.68 3.13 -13.13
CA ASP A 58 8.96 4.57 -13.07
C ASP A 58 9.23 5.08 -11.67
N PHE A 59 8.71 4.40 -10.66
CA PHE A 59 8.80 4.93 -9.30
C PHE A 59 8.60 3.84 -8.26
N SER A 60 8.90 4.21 -7.02
CA SER A 60 8.55 3.38 -5.87
C SER A 60 7.99 4.29 -4.77
N ILE A 61 7.14 3.72 -3.93
CA ILE A 61 6.58 4.41 -2.76
C ILE A 61 6.72 3.49 -1.57
N GLU A 62 7.11 4.06 -0.43
CA GLU A 62 7.16 3.32 0.83
C GLU A 62 6.37 4.08 1.86
N THR A 63 5.55 3.36 2.61
CA THR A 63 4.76 3.95 3.68
C THR A 63 4.40 2.84 4.66
N GLU A 64 3.75 3.21 5.75
CA GLU A 64 3.44 2.23 6.80
C GLU A 64 2.07 1.62 6.65
N THR A 65 1.08 2.41 6.25
CA THR A 65 -0.31 1.98 6.22
C THR A 65 -1.00 2.53 4.99
N VAL A 66 -1.76 1.67 4.31
CA VAL A 66 -2.48 2.04 3.09
C VAL A 66 -3.86 1.42 3.13
N ILE A 67 -4.87 2.15 2.66
CA ILE A 67 -6.17 1.58 2.34
C ILE A 67 -6.22 1.43 0.84
N PHE A 68 -6.31 0.18 0.38
CA PHE A 68 -6.35 -0.15 -1.03
C PHE A 68 -7.77 -0.58 -1.41
N ASN A 69 -8.34 0.07 -2.42
CA ASN A 69 -9.64 -0.31 -2.95
C ASN A 69 -9.38 -1.05 -4.26
N ARG A 70 -9.56 -2.37 -4.24
CA ARG A 70 -9.21 -3.20 -5.40
C ARG A 70 -10.23 -3.10 -6.51
N ASN A 71 -11.46 -2.71 -6.20
CA ASN A 71 -12.47 -2.51 -7.23
C ASN A 71 -12.19 -1.25 -8.04
N GLU A 72 -11.85 -0.17 -7.35
CA GLU A 72 -11.57 1.11 -7.99
C GLU A 72 -10.11 1.27 -8.38
N GLN A 73 -9.26 0.40 -7.87
CA GLN A 73 -7.81 0.48 -8.07
C GLN A 73 -7.26 1.81 -7.58
N THR A 74 -7.65 2.19 -6.36
CA THR A 74 -7.16 3.39 -5.70
C THR A 74 -6.46 2.99 -4.42
N ALA A 75 -5.58 3.86 -3.95
CA ALA A 75 -4.85 3.65 -2.71
C ALA A 75 -4.66 4.97 -2.02
N LYS A 76 -4.72 4.97 -0.69
CA LYS A 76 -4.50 6.18 0.08
C LYS A 76 -3.80 5.85 1.38
N SER A 77 -3.03 6.81 1.87
CA SER A 77 -2.30 6.67 3.12
C SER A 77 -2.34 7.98 3.90
N ASN A 78 -2.44 7.84 5.22
CA ASN A 78 -2.30 8.97 6.16
C ASN A 78 -0.98 8.87 6.92
N THR A 79 -0.06 8.04 6.47
CA THR A 79 1.20 7.84 7.19
C THR A 79 2.34 8.37 6.35
N LYS A 80 3.48 8.57 7.01
CA LYS A 80 4.66 9.11 6.35
C LYS A 80 4.96 8.33 5.08
N THR A 81 5.16 9.05 4.00
CA THR A 81 5.29 8.49 2.66
C THR A 81 6.57 8.95 2.01
N TYR A 82 7.26 8.03 1.36
CA TYR A 82 8.49 8.32 0.63
C TYR A 82 8.33 7.83 -0.80
N PHE A 83 8.40 8.77 -1.72
CA PHE A 83 8.29 8.50 -3.15
C PHE A 83 9.67 8.69 -3.76
N SER A 84 10.03 7.80 -4.68
CA SER A 84 11.32 7.85 -5.36
C SER A 84 11.13 7.55 -6.84
N ALA A 85 11.62 8.44 -7.67
CA ALA A 85 11.70 8.26 -9.12
C ALA A 85 13.11 8.59 -9.53
N GLU A 86 13.40 8.51 -10.82
CA GLU A 86 14.76 8.63 -11.31
C GLU A 86 15.45 9.90 -10.81
N ASN A 87 14.80 11.05 -10.98
CA ASN A 87 15.38 12.33 -10.61
C ASN A 87 14.61 13.08 -9.55
N THR A 88 13.71 12.39 -8.86
CA THR A 88 12.79 13.05 -7.93
C THR A 88 12.64 12.22 -6.66
N ARG A 89 12.67 12.88 -5.53
CA ARG A 89 12.34 12.28 -4.24
C ARG A 89 11.30 13.17 -3.57
N ILE A 90 10.25 12.55 -3.05
CA ILE A 90 9.19 13.28 -2.34
C ILE A 90 8.95 12.59 -1.02
N SER A 91 8.88 13.38 0.05
CA SER A 91 8.38 12.87 1.32
C SER A 91 7.16 13.69 1.71
N SER A 92 6.20 13.04 2.35
CA SER A 92 4.96 13.71 2.73
C SER A 92 4.34 12.95 3.90
N ASP A 93 3.25 13.49 4.45
CA ASP A 93 2.55 12.85 5.54
C ASP A 93 1.49 11.88 5.04
N GLY A 94 1.25 11.85 3.76
CA GLY A 94 0.32 10.91 3.17
C GLY A 94 0.21 11.10 1.67
N PHE A 95 -0.59 10.24 1.03
CA PHE A 95 -0.83 10.37 -0.41
C PHE A 95 -2.16 9.74 -0.80
N ASP A 96 -2.66 10.15 -1.95
CA ASP A 96 -3.78 9.51 -2.64
C ASP A 96 -3.32 9.11 -4.03
N MET A 97 -3.54 7.85 -4.38
CA MET A 97 -3.27 7.37 -5.73
C MET A 97 -4.60 7.00 -6.36
N PHE A 98 -4.89 7.55 -7.53
CA PHE A 98 -6.17 7.31 -8.19
C PHE A 98 -5.98 7.30 -9.70
N ASP A 99 -7.09 7.13 -10.43
CA ASP A 99 -7.07 7.00 -11.88
C ASP A 99 -6.16 5.86 -12.30
N LYS A 100 -6.33 4.70 -11.65
CA LYS A 100 -5.57 3.48 -11.93
C LYS A 100 -4.05 3.72 -11.86
N GLY A 101 -3.65 4.54 -10.90
CA GLY A 101 -2.24 4.81 -10.69
C GLY A 101 -1.66 5.91 -11.56
N ASN A 102 -2.47 6.55 -12.41
CA ASN A 102 -1.97 7.62 -13.25
C ASN A 102 -1.81 8.93 -12.50
N LYS A 103 -2.47 9.09 -11.36
CA LYS A 103 -2.41 10.32 -10.59
C LYS A 103 -2.09 10.02 -9.14
N ILE A 104 -1.14 10.76 -8.60
CA ILE A 104 -0.74 10.64 -7.21
C ILE A 104 -0.69 12.03 -6.63
N PHE A 105 -1.40 12.21 -5.52
CA PHE A 105 -1.44 13.47 -4.82
C PHE A 105 -0.76 13.29 -3.46
N PHE A 106 0.27 14.07 -3.18
CA PHE A 106 0.99 14.02 -1.90
C PHE A 106 0.54 15.18 -1.04
N TYR A 107 0.31 14.93 0.23
CA TYR A 107 -0.16 15.97 1.12
C TYR A 107 0.50 15.89 2.49
N GLY A 108 0.44 17.03 3.20
CA GLY A 108 0.98 17.14 4.53
C GLY A 108 2.50 17.24 4.52
N ASN A 109 3.03 18.46 4.69
CA ASN A 109 4.48 18.70 4.78
C ASN A 109 5.23 18.04 3.63
N ALA A 110 4.71 18.17 2.43
CA ALA A 110 5.34 17.55 1.27
C ALA A 110 6.66 18.25 0.95
N PHE A 111 7.70 17.47 0.80
CA PHE A 111 9.04 17.98 0.53
C PHE A 111 9.58 17.27 -0.71
N VAL A 112 10.03 18.05 -1.68
CA VAL A 112 10.46 17.53 -2.99
C VAL A 112 11.93 17.84 -3.19
N VAL A 113 12.69 16.82 -3.57
CA VAL A 113 14.09 16.97 -3.93
C VAL A 113 14.25 16.53 -5.37
N LEU A 114 14.80 17.42 -6.17
CA LEU A 114 15.12 17.13 -7.57
C LEU A 114 16.62 16.98 -7.70
N LYS A 115 17.01 15.99 -8.48
CA LYS A 115 18.43 15.74 -8.72
C LYS A 115 18.88 16.23 -10.07
#